data_e4d2be406ffca4b7746467827ca13503
#
_entry.id   e4d2be406ffca4b7746467827ca13503
#
_cell.length_a   1.000
_cell.length_b   1.000
_cell.length_c   1.000
_cell.angle_alpha   90.00
_cell.angle_beta   90.00
_cell.angle_gamma   90.00
#
_symmetry.space_group_name_H-M   'P 1'
#
loop_
_entity.id
_entity.type
_entity.pdbx_description
1 polymer ?
#
loop_
_entity_poly.entity_id
_entity_poly.type
_entity_poly.pdbx_seq_one_letter_code
_entity_poly.pdbx_strand_id
1 'polypeptide(L)'
;MNDLERCYRILGIEPGASLEEVNQAYKDLAFIWHPDRVPEDNQRLRQKAEEKLKEINHARDQLRSIKATEKKSAGTARRTQPQQSSQPPKTSAYYQQKRPYQQSTSQSSHRPPTPPSDLSGADFRGADLKEKDLSGRNLSHANLSNANLSDAFLHKVNLQGANLEKANLFRANLFQANLSNASLREANLIGADFSGADLSGADLSGAKVGTKDRILVKLTGANLRQAILPDGTIYE
;
A
#
# COMPACT_ATOMS: atom_id res chain seq x y z
N MET A 1 -26.12 -23.05 -3.90
CA MET A 1 -24.69 -22.78 -3.69
C MET A 1 -24.63 -21.41 -3.04
N ASN A 2 -24.06 -21.32 -1.84
CA ASN A 2 -24.07 -20.08 -1.07
C ASN A 2 -23.07 -19.10 -1.71
N ASP A 3 -23.42 -17.81 -1.85
CA ASP A 3 -22.55 -16.80 -2.46
C ASP A 3 -21.18 -16.73 -1.77
N LEU A 4 -21.15 -17.04 -0.49
CA LEU A 4 -19.93 -17.11 0.33
C LEU A 4 -18.99 -18.25 -0.12
N GLU A 5 -19.51 -19.43 -0.35
CA GLU A 5 -18.73 -20.58 -0.84
C GLU A 5 -18.15 -20.31 -2.23
N ARG A 6 -18.91 -19.58 -3.06
CA ARG A 6 -18.45 -19.13 -4.37
C ARG A 6 -17.25 -18.19 -4.24
N CYS A 7 -17.26 -17.26 -3.28
CA CYS A 7 -16.13 -16.34 -3.04
C CYS A 7 -14.87 -17.09 -2.60
N TYR A 8 -14.97 -18.05 -1.69
CA TYR A 8 -13.83 -18.89 -1.30
C TYR A 8 -13.26 -19.67 -2.48
N ARG A 9 -14.12 -20.24 -3.33
CA ARG A 9 -13.70 -20.97 -4.54
C ARG A 9 -13.02 -20.07 -5.57
N ILE A 10 -13.52 -18.84 -5.78
CA ILE A 10 -12.90 -17.88 -6.69
C ILE A 10 -11.47 -17.55 -6.24
N LEU A 11 -11.25 -17.42 -4.94
CA LEU A 11 -9.92 -17.17 -4.37
C LEU A 11 -9.07 -18.44 -4.22
N GLY A 12 -9.64 -19.65 -4.45
CA GLY A 12 -8.92 -20.90 -4.32
C GLY A 12 -8.55 -21.28 -2.89
N ILE A 13 -9.34 -20.83 -1.90
CA ILE A 13 -9.10 -21.08 -0.48
C ILE A 13 -10.28 -21.84 0.17
N GLU A 14 -10.03 -22.47 1.30
CA GLU A 14 -11.02 -23.24 2.03
C GLU A 14 -12.06 -22.34 2.74
N PRO A 15 -13.32 -22.79 2.85
CA PRO A 15 -14.35 -22.10 3.63
C PRO A 15 -13.89 -21.91 5.08
N GLY A 16 -13.97 -20.68 5.58
CA GLY A 16 -13.50 -20.35 6.93
C GLY A 16 -12.08 -19.80 7.00
N ALA A 17 -11.33 -19.76 5.89
CA ALA A 17 -10.00 -19.18 5.83
C ALA A 17 -9.91 -17.81 6.53
N SER A 18 -8.80 -17.52 7.16
CA SER A 18 -8.55 -16.25 7.88
C SER A 18 -8.56 -15.06 6.93
N LEU A 19 -8.72 -13.86 7.47
CA LEU A 19 -8.61 -12.63 6.67
C LEU A 19 -7.24 -12.48 6.00
N GLU A 20 -6.21 -13.03 6.63
CA GLU A 20 -4.85 -13.03 6.14
C GLU A 20 -4.70 -13.94 4.92
N GLU A 21 -5.25 -15.16 4.98
CA GLU A 21 -5.31 -16.10 3.85
C GLU A 21 -6.15 -15.56 2.69
N VAL A 22 -7.29 -14.91 2.97
CA VAL A 22 -8.11 -14.21 1.95
C VAL A 22 -7.29 -13.13 1.24
N ASN A 23 -6.54 -12.32 1.98
CA ASN A 23 -5.72 -11.26 1.40
C ASN A 23 -4.53 -11.83 0.60
N GLN A 24 -3.93 -12.92 1.07
CA GLN A 24 -2.81 -13.57 0.36
C GLN A 24 -3.29 -14.18 -0.96
N ALA A 25 -4.36 -14.96 -0.93
CA ALA A 25 -4.94 -15.56 -2.14
C ALA A 25 -5.37 -14.51 -3.16
N TYR A 26 -5.96 -13.41 -2.68
CA TYR A 26 -6.30 -12.26 -3.53
C TYR A 26 -5.06 -11.72 -4.24
N LYS A 27 -3.95 -11.52 -3.53
CA LYS A 27 -2.71 -10.97 -4.12
C LYS A 27 -2.14 -11.90 -5.19
N ASP A 28 -2.09 -13.18 -4.89
CA ASP A 28 -1.54 -14.18 -5.81
C ASP A 28 -2.34 -14.20 -7.12
N LEU A 29 -3.67 -14.16 -7.02
CA LEU A 29 -4.56 -14.14 -8.18
C LEU A 29 -4.56 -12.80 -8.91
N ALA A 30 -4.57 -11.68 -8.18
CA ALA A 30 -4.50 -10.35 -8.78
C ALA A 30 -3.17 -10.14 -9.54
N PHE A 31 -2.08 -10.70 -9.01
CA PHE A 31 -0.79 -10.71 -9.69
C PHE A 31 -0.81 -11.51 -11.01
N ILE A 32 -1.49 -12.67 -11.01
CA ILE A 32 -1.59 -13.53 -12.20
C ILE A 32 -2.48 -12.89 -13.28
N TRP A 33 -3.60 -12.29 -12.87
CA TRP A 33 -4.64 -11.78 -13.76
C TRP A 33 -4.59 -10.28 -13.98
N HIS A 34 -3.45 -9.62 -13.67
CA HIS A 34 -3.33 -8.17 -13.92
C HIS A 34 -3.31 -7.89 -15.43
N PRO A 35 -4.19 -7.01 -15.94
CA PRO A 35 -4.29 -6.74 -17.38
C PRO A 35 -3.00 -6.16 -17.99
N ASP A 36 -2.19 -5.43 -17.20
CA ASP A 36 -0.91 -4.88 -17.65
C ASP A 36 0.18 -5.96 -17.88
N ARG A 37 -0.07 -7.21 -17.46
CA ARG A 37 0.83 -8.34 -17.70
C ARG A 37 0.51 -9.11 -18.97
N VAL A 38 -0.60 -8.76 -19.59
CA VAL A 38 -1.04 -9.36 -20.85
C VAL A 38 -0.50 -8.51 -21.99
N PRO A 39 0.15 -9.11 -23.01
CA PRO A 39 0.62 -8.39 -24.18
C PRO A 39 -0.48 -7.55 -24.82
N GLU A 40 -0.15 -6.33 -25.28
CA GLU A 40 -1.13 -5.37 -25.82
C GLU A 40 -1.82 -5.85 -27.08
N ASP A 41 -1.20 -6.72 -27.83
CA ASP A 41 -1.70 -7.35 -29.06
C ASP A 41 -2.76 -8.42 -28.80
N ASN A 42 -2.92 -8.91 -27.56
CA ASN A 42 -3.90 -9.94 -27.23
C ASN A 42 -5.12 -9.38 -26.46
N GLN A 43 -5.97 -8.64 -27.18
CA GLN A 43 -7.19 -8.05 -26.60
C GLN A 43 -8.11 -9.06 -25.91
N ARG A 44 -8.26 -10.27 -26.47
CA ARG A 44 -9.11 -11.33 -25.89
C ARG A 44 -8.59 -11.78 -24.52
N LEU A 45 -7.29 -11.91 -24.37
CA LEU A 45 -6.68 -12.32 -23.11
C LEU A 45 -6.76 -11.17 -22.08
N ARG A 46 -6.60 -9.93 -22.52
CA ARG A 46 -6.72 -8.73 -21.71
C ARG A 46 -8.13 -8.59 -21.12
N GLN A 47 -9.15 -8.75 -21.97
CA GLN A 47 -10.56 -8.73 -21.52
C GLN A 47 -10.84 -9.83 -20.48
N LYS A 48 -10.34 -11.05 -20.71
CA LYS A 48 -10.45 -12.15 -19.72
C LYS A 48 -9.74 -11.84 -18.42
N ALA A 49 -8.59 -11.20 -18.47
CA ALA A 49 -7.84 -10.80 -17.28
C ALA A 49 -8.61 -9.76 -16.45
N GLU A 50 -9.20 -8.75 -17.12
CA GLU A 50 -10.04 -7.75 -16.48
C GLU A 50 -11.30 -8.36 -15.83
N GLU A 51 -11.98 -9.26 -16.53
CA GLU A 51 -13.15 -9.97 -16.00
C GLU A 51 -12.78 -10.79 -14.76
N LYS A 52 -11.67 -11.54 -14.83
CA LYS A 52 -11.17 -12.32 -13.70
C LYS A 52 -10.77 -11.45 -12.53
N LEU A 53 -10.10 -10.34 -12.77
CA LEU A 53 -9.71 -9.41 -11.72
C LEU A 53 -10.94 -8.80 -11.02
N LYS A 54 -12.01 -8.49 -11.76
CA LYS A 54 -13.30 -8.05 -11.19
C LYS A 54 -13.92 -9.10 -10.28
N GLU A 55 -13.93 -10.37 -10.71
CA GLU A 55 -14.44 -11.48 -9.90
C GLU A 55 -13.62 -11.65 -8.60
N ILE A 56 -12.31 -11.59 -8.69
CA ILE A 56 -11.36 -11.71 -7.57
C ILE A 56 -11.54 -10.56 -6.57
N ASN A 57 -11.65 -9.32 -7.07
CA ASN A 57 -11.92 -8.14 -6.25
C ASN A 57 -13.25 -8.27 -5.49
N HIS A 58 -14.31 -8.67 -6.19
CA HIS A 58 -15.64 -8.86 -5.58
C HIS A 58 -15.61 -9.93 -4.49
N ALA A 59 -14.97 -11.07 -4.75
CA ALA A 59 -14.86 -12.16 -3.79
C ALA A 59 -14.12 -11.72 -2.51
N ARG A 60 -13.00 -11.00 -2.65
CA ARG A 60 -12.26 -10.43 -1.50
C ARG A 60 -13.12 -9.48 -0.68
N ASP A 61 -13.80 -8.53 -1.33
CA ASP A 61 -14.57 -7.49 -0.63
C ASP A 61 -15.76 -8.08 0.12
N GLN A 62 -16.43 -9.09 -0.43
CA GLN A 62 -17.49 -9.85 0.25
C GLN A 62 -16.95 -10.56 1.51
N LEU A 63 -15.84 -11.30 1.38
CA LEU A 63 -15.25 -12.01 2.51
C LEU A 63 -14.73 -11.08 3.61
N ARG A 64 -14.16 -9.93 3.25
CA ARG A 64 -13.74 -8.89 4.22
C ARG A 64 -14.92 -8.29 4.97
N SER A 65 -16.01 -7.99 4.28
CA SER A 65 -17.23 -7.43 4.88
C SER A 65 -17.80 -8.36 5.94
N ILE A 66 -17.90 -9.65 5.64
CA ILE A 66 -18.45 -10.66 6.57
C ILE A 66 -17.56 -10.82 7.79
N LYS A 67 -16.25 -10.95 7.59
CA LYS A 67 -15.30 -11.09 8.71
C LYS A 67 -15.18 -9.85 9.58
N ALA A 68 -15.41 -8.65 9.02
CA ALA A 68 -15.48 -7.42 9.80
C ALA A 68 -16.74 -7.35 10.67
N THR A 69 -17.87 -7.93 10.22
CA THR A 69 -19.11 -8.03 11.00
C THR A 69 -19.00 -9.09 12.10
N GLU A 70 -18.38 -10.24 11.85
CA GLU A 70 -18.10 -11.25 12.85
C GLU A 70 -17.22 -10.73 14.00
N LYS A 71 -16.21 -9.93 13.68
CA LYS A 71 -15.33 -9.31 14.69
C LYS A 71 -16.04 -8.25 15.54
N LYS A 72 -17.06 -7.57 14.99
CA LYS A 72 -17.88 -6.60 15.74
C LYS A 72 -18.89 -7.29 16.66
N SER A 73 -19.47 -8.41 16.25
CA SER A 73 -20.42 -9.18 17.08
C SER A 73 -19.73 -9.92 18.24
N ALA A 74 -18.47 -10.33 18.08
CA ALA A 74 -17.70 -10.95 19.17
C ALA A 74 -17.21 -9.93 20.22
N GLY A 75 -17.16 -8.65 19.89
CA GLY A 75 -16.72 -7.57 20.80
C GLY A 75 -17.80 -7.03 21.72
N THR A 76 -19.08 -7.33 21.49
CA THR A 76 -20.24 -6.80 22.26
C THR A 76 -20.70 -7.71 23.40
N ALA A 77 -20.15 -8.92 23.54
CA ALA A 77 -20.58 -9.87 24.56
C ALA A 77 -19.83 -9.80 25.91
N ARG A 78 -19.03 -8.75 26.15
CA ARG A 78 -18.26 -8.65 27.40
C ARG A 78 -18.30 -7.27 28.03
N ARG A 79 -19.50 -6.73 28.32
CA ARG A 79 -19.64 -5.60 29.25
C ARG A 79 -21.07 -5.43 29.74
N THR A 80 -21.49 -6.29 30.69
CA THR A 80 -22.57 -5.96 31.64
C THR A 80 -22.19 -6.52 32.99
N GLN A 81 -21.72 -5.66 33.87
CA GLN A 81 -22.01 -5.76 35.31
C GLN A 81 -22.10 -4.32 35.87
N PRO A 82 -23.12 -4.03 36.66
CA PRO A 82 -23.40 -2.70 37.18
C PRO A 82 -22.73 -2.50 38.54
N GLN A 83 -22.14 -1.35 38.74
CA GLN A 83 -21.88 -0.89 40.10
C GLN A 83 -22.50 0.48 40.32
N GLN A 84 -23.29 0.50 41.40
CA GLN A 84 -24.07 1.60 41.93
C GLN A 84 -23.23 2.70 42.60
N SER A 85 -23.74 3.89 42.48
CA SER A 85 -23.86 4.95 43.49
C SER A 85 -22.62 5.57 44.14
N SER A 86 -22.42 6.85 43.97
CA SER A 86 -22.66 7.85 45.01
C SER A 86 -22.40 9.26 44.49
N GLN A 87 -23.31 10.18 44.84
CA GLN A 87 -23.31 11.60 44.53
C GLN A 87 -22.49 12.42 45.57
N PRO A 88 -22.46 13.78 45.44
CA PRO A 88 -21.23 14.60 45.45
C PRO A 88 -21.05 15.43 46.76
N PRO A 89 -20.12 16.35 46.85
CA PRO A 89 -20.53 17.74 47.07
C PRO A 89 -19.73 18.86 46.38
N LYS A 90 -20.45 19.90 46.24
CA LYS A 90 -20.36 21.27 45.77
C LYS A 90 -19.16 22.14 46.18
N THR A 91 -19.09 23.19 45.33
CA THR A 91 -18.54 24.57 45.53
C THR A 91 -17.07 24.73 45.08
N SER A 92 -16.71 25.73 44.29
CA SER A 92 -17.01 27.16 44.30
C SER A 92 -16.55 27.83 43.00
N ALA A 93 -17.22 28.85 42.63
CA ALA A 93 -17.02 29.80 41.54
C ALA A 93 -15.64 30.46 41.50
N TYR A 94 -15.16 30.88 40.33
CA TYR A 94 -14.81 32.27 40.03
C TYR A 94 -14.29 32.48 38.59
N TYR A 95 -14.91 33.51 37.99
CA TYR A 95 -14.50 34.40 36.89
C TYR A 95 -14.51 33.93 35.42
N GLN A 96 -15.49 34.51 34.79
CA GLN A 96 -15.69 34.76 33.37
C GLN A 96 -14.53 35.58 32.77
N GLN A 97 -14.09 35.22 31.59
CA GLN A 97 -13.69 36.19 30.58
C GLN A 97 -14.23 35.80 29.21
N LYS A 98 -15.18 36.54 28.74
CA LYS A 98 -15.76 36.51 27.40
C LYS A 98 -14.70 36.96 26.41
N ARG A 99 -14.47 36.19 25.35
CA ARG A 99 -13.98 36.68 24.07
C ARG A 99 -15.01 36.35 22.97
N PRO A 100 -15.21 37.28 22.02
CA PRO A 100 -16.37 37.20 21.13
C PRO A 100 -16.19 36.16 20.03
N TYR A 101 -17.24 35.40 19.78
CA TYR A 101 -17.41 34.55 18.63
C TYR A 101 -17.38 35.40 17.35
N GLN A 102 -16.34 35.26 16.54
CA GLN A 102 -16.43 35.64 15.13
C GLN A 102 -17.16 34.50 14.40
N GLN A 103 -18.32 34.81 13.90
CA GLN A 103 -19.04 34.03 12.91
C GLN A 103 -18.17 33.97 11.63
N SER A 104 -17.55 32.85 11.37
CA SER A 104 -17.07 32.54 10.03
C SER A 104 -18.21 31.90 9.25
N THR A 105 -18.75 32.69 8.35
CA THR A 105 -19.68 32.28 7.31
C THR A 105 -19.15 31.10 6.55
N SER A 106 -19.82 29.96 6.68
CA SER A 106 -19.56 28.76 5.87
C SER A 106 -20.01 29.02 4.43
N GLN A 107 -19.10 29.56 3.62
CA GLN A 107 -19.21 29.42 2.18
C GLN A 107 -18.86 27.98 1.82
N SER A 108 -19.87 27.22 1.41
CA SER A 108 -19.69 25.92 0.78
C SER A 108 -18.97 26.12 -0.55
N SER A 109 -17.65 26.16 -0.51
CA SER A 109 -16.83 26.06 -1.71
C SER A 109 -16.95 24.63 -2.20
N HIS A 110 -17.50 24.46 -3.39
CA HIS A 110 -17.31 23.28 -4.22
C HIS A 110 -15.78 23.11 -4.43
N ARG A 111 -15.17 22.38 -3.49
CA ARG A 111 -13.79 21.97 -3.64
C ARG A 111 -13.79 20.88 -4.72
N PRO A 112 -13.09 21.06 -5.85
CA PRO A 112 -12.92 19.97 -6.80
C PRO A 112 -12.36 18.76 -6.07
N PRO A 113 -12.64 17.51 -6.52
CA PRO A 113 -12.12 16.33 -5.86
C PRO A 113 -10.62 16.52 -5.68
N THR A 114 -10.16 16.50 -4.44
CA THR A 114 -8.74 16.63 -4.13
C THR A 114 -8.00 15.53 -4.88
N PRO A 115 -6.98 15.85 -5.66
CA PRO A 115 -6.12 14.83 -6.23
C PRO A 115 -5.61 13.93 -5.10
N PRO A 116 -5.34 12.64 -5.35
CA PRO A 116 -4.87 11.72 -4.33
C PRO A 116 -3.75 12.42 -3.56
N SER A 117 -3.92 12.49 -2.25
CA SER A 117 -3.13 13.36 -1.35
C SER A 117 -1.65 13.32 -1.71
N ASP A 118 -1.12 14.49 -2.06
CA ASP A 118 0.29 14.68 -2.31
C ASP A 118 1.05 14.37 -1.01
N LEU A 119 1.90 13.36 -1.06
CA LEU A 119 2.72 12.89 0.05
C LEU A 119 4.19 13.27 -0.16
N SER A 120 4.44 14.24 -1.05
CA SER A 120 5.81 14.71 -1.32
C SER A 120 6.46 15.25 -0.03
N GLY A 121 7.70 14.86 0.20
CA GLY A 121 8.45 15.24 1.40
C GLY A 121 7.93 14.67 2.71
N ALA A 122 6.92 13.81 2.70
CA ALA A 122 6.36 13.22 3.92
C ALA A 122 7.38 12.32 4.64
N ASP A 123 7.27 12.25 5.97
CA ASP A 123 8.12 11.42 6.80
C ASP A 123 7.42 10.09 7.14
N PHE A 124 7.92 9.01 6.54
CA PHE A 124 7.48 7.63 6.74
C PHE A 124 8.61 6.73 7.27
N ARG A 125 9.57 7.29 7.98
CA ARG A 125 10.69 6.52 8.53
C ARG A 125 10.21 5.39 9.43
N GLY A 126 10.65 4.16 9.14
CA GLY A 126 10.27 2.97 9.90
C GLY A 126 8.78 2.64 9.88
N ALA A 127 7.98 3.29 9.03
CA ALA A 127 6.54 3.04 8.94
C ALA A 127 6.27 1.62 8.41
N ASP A 128 5.22 0.98 8.94
CA ASP A 128 4.70 -0.27 8.39
C ASP A 128 3.68 0.04 7.28
N LEU A 129 4.17 -0.03 6.05
CA LEU A 129 3.42 0.17 4.81
C LEU A 129 3.27 -1.15 4.04
N LYS A 130 3.46 -2.28 4.74
CA LYS A 130 3.28 -3.61 4.15
C LYS A 130 1.90 -3.72 3.50
N GLU A 131 1.88 -4.19 2.24
CA GLU A 131 0.64 -4.43 1.49
C GLU A 131 -0.21 -3.17 1.21
N LYS A 132 0.32 -1.98 1.47
CA LYS A 132 -0.42 -0.73 1.20
C LYS A 132 -0.47 -0.44 -0.29
N ASP A 133 -1.60 0.12 -0.72
CA ASP A 133 -1.76 0.66 -2.06
C ASP A 133 -1.38 2.15 -2.06
N LEU A 134 -0.22 2.42 -2.64
CA LEU A 134 0.34 3.76 -2.85
C LEU A 134 0.47 4.07 -4.36
N SER A 135 -0.22 3.30 -5.20
CA SER A 135 -0.13 3.41 -6.64
C SER A 135 -0.51 4.79 -7.16
N GLY A 136 0.30 5.31 -8.08
CA GLY A 136 0.10 6.61 -8.70
C GLY A 136 0.22 7.82 -7.75
N ARG A 137 0.61 7.62 -6.47
CA ARG A 137 0.77 8.72 -5.52
C ARG A 137 2.08 9.47 -5.74
N ASN A 138 2.10 10.73 -5.33
CA ASN A 138 3.31 11.53 -5.28
C ASN A 138 3.98 11.37 -3.91
N LEU A 139 5.11 10.68 -3.86
CA LEU A 139 6.00 10.47 -2.72
C LEU A 139 7.40 11.04 -3.00
N SER A 140 7.49 12.00 -3.95
CA SER A 140 8.79 12.63 -4.27
C SER A 140 9.41 13.24 -3.03
N HIS A 141 10.71 13.03 -2.86
CA HIS A 141 11.49 13.51 -1.71
C HIS A 141 10.98 13.01 -0.33
N ALA A 142 10.06 12.05 -0.27
CA ALA A 142 9.60 11.47 0.98
C ALA A 142 10.73 10.68 1.67
N ASN A 143 10.71 10.64 2.99
CA ASN A 143 11.63 9.83 3.77
C ASN A 143 10.97 8.51 4.16
N LEU A 144 11.34 7.44 3.47
CA LEU A 144 10.89 6.06 3.65
C LEU A 144 12.00 5.16 4.22
N SER A 145 13.04 5.77 4.83
CA SER A 145 14.17 4.98 5.36
C SER A 145 13.69 4.01 6.44
N ASN A 146 14.18 2.77 6.37
CA ASN A 146 13.78 1.66 7.23
C ASN A 146 12.26 1.31 7.18
N ALA A 147 11.48 1.86 6.26
CA ALA A 147 10.07 1.52 6.13
C ALA A 147 9.88 0.08 5.62
N ASN A 148 8.81 -0.57 6.09
CA ASN A 148 8.39 -1.86 5.57
C ASN A 148 7.38 -1.67 4.45
N LEU A 149 7.83 -1.83 3.21
CA LEU A 149 7.05 -1.76 1.97
C LEU A 149 6.91 -3.15 1.32
N SER A 150 7.09 -4.23 2.09
CA SER A 150 6.95 -5.58 1.55
C SER A 150 5.56 -5.80 0.99
N ASP A 151 5.49 -6.43 -0.19
CA ASP A 151 4.25 -6.70 -0.93
C ASP A 151 3.39 -5.43 -1.23
N ALA A 152 3.94 -4.22 -1.10
CA ALA A 152 3.22 -2.97 -1.37
C ALA A 152 2.98 -2.75 -2.86
N PHE A 153 1.85 -2.09 -3.18
CA PHE A 153 1.51 -1.68 -4.54
C PHE A 153 2.00 -0.25 -4.76
N LEU A 154 3.02 -0.11 -5.59
CA LEU A 154 3.74 1.14 -5.88
C LEU A 154 3.78 1.43 -7.39
N HIS A 155 2.88 0.81 -8.19
CA HIS A 155 2.91 1.03 -9.62
C HIS A 155 2.61 2.49 -9.98
N LYS A 156 3.39 3.04 -10.90
CA LYS A 156 3.32 4.45 -11.33
C LYS A 156 3.45 5.47 -10.19
N VAL A 157 4.01 5.09 -9.04
CA VAL A 157 4.30 6.00 -7.94
C VAL A 157 5.43 6.95 -8.33
N ASN A 158 5.35 8.20 -7.90
CA ASN A 158 6.47 9.13 -8.00
C ASN A 158 7.29 9.09 -6.69
N LEU A 159 8.48 8.50 -6.75
CA LEU A 159 9.48 8.41 -5.68
C LEU A 159 10.76 9.18 -6.03
N GLN A 160 10.67 10.15 -6.95
CA GLN A 160 11.82 10.96 -7.35
C GLN A 160 12.51 11.57 -6.13
N GLY A 161 13.81 11.34 -5.98
CA GLY A 161 14.61 11.87 -4.88
C GLY A 161 14.20 11.36 -3.48
N ALA A 162 13.34 10.35 -3.38
CA ALA A 162 12.93 9.79 -2.10
C ALA A 162 14.08 9.04 -1.41
N ASN A 163 14.07 9.02 -0.09
CA ASN A 163 14.99 8.23 0.70
C ASN A 163 14.36 6.89 1.10
N LEU A 164 14.81 5.80 0.47
CA LEU A 164 14.42 4.41 0.73
C LEU A 164 15.57 3.60 1.37
N GLU A 165 16.53 4.27 2.00
CA GLU A 165 17.67 3.59 2.63
C GLU A 165 17.19 2.53 3.63
N LYS A 166 17.70 1.29 3.49
CA LYS A 166 17.33 0.13 4.32
C LYS A 166 15.83 -0.22 4.30
N ALA A 167 15.05 0.33 3.38
CA ALA A 167 13.64 -0.02 3.25
C ALA A 167 13.48 -1.48 2.82
N ASN A 168 12.42 -2.12 3.30
CA ASN A 168 12.07 -3.47 2.87
C ASN A 168 11.05 -3.42 1.74
N LEU A 169 11.51 -3.59 0.50
CA LEU A 169 10.72 -3.63 -0.73
C LEU A 169 10.54 -5.08 -1.24
N PHE A 170 10.64 -6.07 -0.34
CA PHE A 170 10.46 -7.47 -0.70
C PHE A 170 9.14 -7.67 -1.44
N ARG A 171 9.20 -8.19 -2.68
CA ARG A 171 8.06 -8.44 -3.57
C ARG A 171 7.17 -7.20 -3.86
N ALA A 172 7.65 -5.99 -3.64
CA ALA A 172 6.90 -4.78 -3.96
C ALA A 172 6.70 -4.62 -5.48
N ASN A 173 5.57 -4.09 -5.89
CA ASN A 173 5.27 -3.80 -7.30
C ASN A 173 5.56 -2.33 -7.61
N LEU A 174 6.69 -2.06 -8.24
CA LEU A 174 7.14 -0.73 -8.68
C LEU A 174 7.06 -0.57 -10.22
N PHE A 175 6.14 -1.28 -10.85
CA PHE A 175 5.93 -1.19 -12.29
C PHE A 175 5.69 0.26 -12.73
N GLN A 176 6.49 0.75 -13.69
CA GLN A 176 6.45 2.12 -14.20
C GLN A 176 6.58 3.21 -13.12
N ALA A 177 7.19 2.92 -11.97
CA ALA A 177 7.46 3.92 -10.94
C ALA A 177 8.60 4.86 -11.36
N ASN A 178 8.54 6.10 -10.88
CA ASN A 178 9.65 7.06 -11.02
C ASN A 178 10.49 7.05 -9.74
N LEU A 179 11.70 6.50 -9.79
CA LEU A 179 12.68 6.50 -8.71
C LEU A 179 13.94 7.28 -9.10
N SER A 180 13.83 8.21 -10.04
CA SER A 180 14.97 8.98 -10.47
C SER A 180 15.62 9.71 -9.29
N ASN A 181 16.95 9.59 -9.15
CA ASN A 181 17.74 10.12 -8.03
C ASN A 181 17.30 9.67 -6.62
N ALA A 182 16.55 8.58 -6.48
CA ALA A 182 16.18 8.03 -5.19
C ALA A 182 17.35 7.29 -4.52
N SER A 183 17.40 7.28 -3.19
CA SER A 183 18.34 6.47 -2.43
C SER A 183 17.70 5.12 -2.06
N LEU A 184 18.23 4.04 -2.59
CA LEU A 184 17.84 2.64 -2.29
C LEU A 184 18.98 1.89 -1.58
N ARG A 185 19.88 2.62 -0.93
CA ARG A 185 21.06 2.05 -0.27
C ARG A 185 20.64 0.99 0.75
N GLU A 186 21.31 -0.17 0.68
CA GLU A 186 21.04 -1.29 1.58
C GLU A 186 19.57 -1.79 1.62
N ALA A 187 18.70 -1.33 0.70
CA ALA A 187 17.32 -1.76 0.64
C ALA A 187 17.19 -3.25 0.27
N ASN A 188 16.12 -3.90 0.74
CA ASN A 188 15.79 -5.26 0.34
C ASN A 188 14.85 -5.21 -0.87
N LEU A 189 15.37 -5.52 -2.05
CA LEU A 189 14.66 -5.49 -3.33
C LEU A 189 14.28 -6.89 -3.85
N ILE A 190 14.53 -7.95 -3.08
CA ILE A 190 14.31 -9.33 -3.52
C ILE A 190 12.86 -9.53 -3.94
N GLY A 191 12.64 -10.00 -5.17
CA GLY A 191 11.31 -10.23 -5.74
C GLY A 191 10.57 -8.98 -6.19
N ALA A 192 11.13 -7.78 -6.02
CA ALA A 192 10.50 -6.54 -6.47
C ALA A 192 10.42 -6.46 -8.01
N ASP A 193 9.37 -5.82 -8.51
CA ASP A 193 9.12 -5.61 -9.93
C ASP A 193 9.33 -4.13 -10.30
N PHE A 194 10.45 -3.81 -10.92
CA PHE A 194 10.80 -2.49 -11.46
C PHE A 194 10.61 -2.42 -12.98
N SER A 195 9.79 -3.29 -13.57
CA SER A 195 9.59 -3.26 -15.01
C SER A 195 9.08 -1.90 -15.49
N GLY A 196 9.77 -1.31 -16.45
CA GLY A 196 9.46 0.03 -16.96
C GLY A 196 9.69 1.18 -15.98
N ALA A 197 10.28 0.95 -14.81
CA ALA A 197 10.58 2.01 -13.83
C ALA A 197 11.74 2.89 -14.30
N ASP A 198 11.74 4.15 -13.88
CA ASP A 198 12.87 5.07 -14.03
C ASP A 198 13.72 5.07 -12.76
N LEU A 199 14.91 4.49 -12.83
CA LEU A 199 15.93 4.41 -11.80
C LEU A 199 17.14 5.30 -12.14
N SER A 200 16.98 6.25 -13.08
CA SER A 200 18.10 7.09 -13.50
C SER A 200 18.69 7.87 -12.32
N GLY A 201 19.99 7.79 -12.14
CA GLY A 201 20.71 8.41 -11.02
C GLY A 201 20.37 7.85 -9.64
N ALA A 202 19.60 6.78 -9.53
CA ALA A 202 19.29 6.15 -8.25
C ALA A 202 20.51 5.46 -7.64
N ASP A 203 20.62 5.47 -6.30
CA ASP A 203 21.70 4.80 -5.57
C ASP A 203 21.18 3.48 -4.95
N LEU A 204 21.60 2.36 -5.54
CA LEU A 204 21.30 1.00 -5.06
C LEU A 204 22.46 0.37 -4.28
N SER A 205 23.48 1.13 -3.88
CA SER A 205 24.69 0.60 -3.22
C SER A 205 24.29 -0.30 -2.03
N GLY A 206 24.83 -1.53 -2.01
CA GLY A 206 24.56 -2.51 -0.97
C GLY A 206 23.13 -3.07 -0.95
N ALA A 207 22.28 -2.72 -1.92
CA ALA A 207 20.93 -3.25 -1.99
C ALA A 207 20.93 -4.78 -2.22
N LYS A 208 19.97 -5.47 -1.57
CA LYS A 208 19.80 -6.92 -1.73
C LYS A 208 18.91 -7.19 -2.94
N VAL A 209 19.49 -7.67 -4.02
CA VAL A 209 18.80 -7.95 -5.29
C VAL A 209 18.59 -9.44 -5.55
N GLY A 210 19.09 -10.32 -4.69
CA GLY A 210 19.00 -11.77 -4.86
C GLY A 210 19.99 -12.53 -4.00
N THR A 211 20.39 -13.71 -4.49
CA THR A 211 21.45 -14.54 -3.93
C THR A 211 22.74 -14.32 -4.73
N LYS A 212 23.89 -14.91 -4.27
CA LYS A 212 25.17 -14.80 -4.99
C LYS A 212 25.08 -15.25 -6.45
N ASP A 213 24.21 -16.21 -6.74
CA ASP A 213 24.14 -16.88 -8.05
C ASP A 213 22.91 -16.47 -8.87
N ARG A 214 21.98 -15.69 -8.30
CA ARG A 214 20.73 -15.35 -8.97
C ARG A 214 20.17 -13.99 -8.55
N ILE A 215 19.98 -13.11 -9.52
CA ILE A 215 19.22 -11.87 -9.36
C ILE A 215 17.73 -12.21 -9.36
N LEU A 216 17.02 -11.76 -8.33
CA LEU A 216 15.60 -12.02 -8.12
C LEU A 216 14.74 -10.76 -8.27
N VAL A 217 15.30 -9.69 -8.86
CA VAL A 217 14.61 -8.42 -9.16
C VAL A 217 14.26 -8.41 -10.64
N LYS A 218 13.07 -7.92 -10.98
CA LYS A 218 12.70 -7.68 -12.36
C LYS A 218 13.05 -6.25 -12.76
N LEU A 219 13.78 -6.10 -13.86
CA LEU A 219 14.26 -4.84 -14.41
C LEU A 219 13.92 -4.69 -15.91
N THR A 220 12.92 -5.42 -16.41
CA THR A 220 12.56 -5.42 -17.84
C THR A 220 12.16 -4.02 -18.27
N GLY A 221 12.93 -3.40 -19.18
CA GLY A 221 12.67 -2.05 -19.68
C GLY A 221 12.86 -0.93 -18.63
N ALA A 222 13.51 -1.21 -17.49
CA ALA A 222 13.86 -0.18 -16.52
C ALA A 222 14.99 0.71 -17.07
N ASN A 223 14.90 2.00 -16.77
CA ASN A 223 15.97 2.97 -17.07
C ASN A 223 16.93 3.02 -15.88
N LEU A 224 18.17 2.54 -16.08
CA LEU A 224 19.23 2.52 -15.06
C LEU A 224 20.34 3.57 -15.32
N ARG A 225 20.14 4.47 -16.27
CA ARG A 225 21.18 5.43 -16.67
C ARG A 225 21.73 6.18 -15.45
N GLN A 226 23.06 6.17 -15.28
CA GLN A 226 23.76 6.81 -14.14
C GLN A 226 23.36 6.25 -12.76
N ALA A 227 22.64 5.11 -12.70
CA ALA A 227 22.35 4.47 -11.43
C ALA A 227 23.61 3.83 -10.83
N ILE A 228 23.75 3.90 -9.52
CA ILE A 228 24.79 3.19 -8.78
C ILE A 228 24.26 1.81 -8.44
N LEU A 229 24.90 0.77 -8.95
CA LEU A 229 24.49 -0.62 -8.75
C LEU A 229 24.85 -1.13 -7.34
N PRO A 230 24.33 -2.29 -6.91
CA PRO A 230 24.57 -2.84 -5.57
C PRO A 230 26.05 -3.02 -5.21
N ASP A 231 26.91 -3.24 -6.17
CA ASP A 231 28.37 -3.38 -6.01
C ASP A 231 29.12 -2.04 -6.02
N GLY A 232 28.40 -0.91 -6.18
CA GLY A 232 28.95 0.43 -6.24
C GLY A 232 29.37 0.89 -7.64
N THR A 233 29.21 0.07 -8.68
CA THR A 233 29.50 0.47 -10.07
C THR A 233 28.39 1.37 -10.61
N ILE A 234 28.72 2.27 -11.53
CA ILE A 234 27.77 3.16 -12.20
C ILE A 234 27.34 2.52 -13.53
N TYR A 235 26.04 2.46 -13.75
CA TYR A 235 25.47 1.97 -15.01
C TYR A 235 25.48 3.11 -16.04
N GLU A 236 26.15 2.90 -17.17
CA GLU A 236 26.31 3.88 -18.26
C GLU A 236 25.06 4.01 -19.12
#